data_76159be7fe3af286e7a3be60f0c269d1
#
_entry.id   76159be7fe3af286e7a3be60f0c269d1
#
_cell.length_a   1.000
_cell.length_b   1.000
_cell.length_c   1.000
_cell.angle_alpha   90.00
_cell.angle_beta   90.00
_cell.angle_gamma   90.00
#
_symmetry.space_group_name_H-M   'P 1'
#
loop_
_entity.id
_entity.type
_entity.pdbx_description
1 polymer ?
#
loop_
_entity_poly.entity_id
_entity_poly.type
_entity_poly.pdbx_seq_one_letter_code
_entity_poly.pdbx_strand_id
1 'polypeptide(L)'
;APGRSLCARIRSIEGPEPPLARRKTPMRPSKRQPDELRRVSIERAVSMHAEGSCLIKFGNTHVLCTASLEERIPPWLKGQGRGWVTAEYGMLPRATHERTRREVTVGHASGRTQEIQRLIGRSLRAVVDLPKLGEKQISVDCDVIQADGGTRTASITGAWVALHDCLKWMQSRDMVKDGVLRDHIAAVSCGIYRGQPVLDLDYPEDSEADADANFVMTGTGGIVEVQGTAETKPFSQESFDELMRLARKGINELISLQKLTVA
;
A
#
# COMPACT_ATOMS: atom_id res chain seq x y z
N ALA A 1 39.25 52.94 49.66
CA ALA A 1 38.74 51.61 49.36
C ALA A 1 37.23 51.66 49.11
N PRO A 2 36.73 51.17 47.98
CA PRO A 2 35.32 51.29 47.60
C PRO A 2 34.50 50.06 47.98
N GLY A 3 33.24 50.34 48.34
CA GLY A 3 32.22 49.37 48.72
C GLY A 3 31.74 48.43 47.64
N ARG A 4 31.48 47.18 48.02
CA ARG A 4 30.83 46.19 47.21
C ARG A 4 29.32 46.29 47.35
N SER A 5 28.66 46.61 46.27
CA SER A 5 27.21 46.52 46.13
C SER A 5 26.80 45.05 45.88
N LEU A 6 25.97 44.53 46.79
CA LEU A 6 25.36 43.20 46.68
C LEU A 6 24.07 43.32 45.85
N CYS A 7 24.11 42.92 44.57
CA CYS A 7 22.92 42.86 43.73
C CYS A 7 22.20 41.52 43.98
N ALA A 8 21.09 41.53 44.69
CA ALA A 8 20.24 40.37 44.94
C ALA A 8 19.56 39.91 43.63
N ARG A 9 19.85 38.67 43.20
CA ARG A 9 19.11 38.00 42.11
C ARG A 9 17.73 37.62 42.63
N ILE A 10 16.72 38.27 42.10
CA ILE A 10 15.33 37.85 42.25
C ILE A 10 15.16 36.63 41.34
N ARG A 11 14.93 35.44 41.93
CA ARG A 11 14.44 34.26 41.19
C ARG A 11 12.94 34.43 41.02
N SER A 12 12.50 34.64 39.80
CA SER A 12 11.10 34.51 39.42
C SER A 12 10.73 33.01 39.51
N ILE A 13 9.78 32.70 40.38
CA ILE A 13 9.12 31.38 40.43
C ILE A 13 8.09 31.41 39.33
N GLU A 14 8.41 30.74 38.21
CA GLU A 14 7.41 30.46 37.20
C GLU A 14 6.40 29.49 37.79
N GLY A 15 5.15 29.90 37.84
CA GLY A 15 4.04 29.07 38.27
C GLY A 15 3.82 27.90 37.28
N PRO A 16 3.08 26.86 37.69
CA PRO A 16 2.82 25.71 36.82
C PRO A 16 2.17 26.17 35.50
N GLU A 17 2.74 25.74 34.38
CA GLU A 17 2.14 25.97 33.05
C GLU A 17 0.66 25.54 33.06
N PRO A 18 -0.24 26.32 32.48
CA PRO A 18 -1.64 25.91 32.36
C PRO A 18 -1.72 24.61 31.56
N PRO A 19 -2.64 23.70 31.94
CA PRO A 19 -2.79 22.41 31.23
C PRO A 19 -3.00 22.71 29.77
N LEU A 20 -2.19 22.04 28.88
CA LEU A 20 -2.30 22.09 27.43
C LEU A 20 -3.75 21.87 27.05
N ALA A 21 -4.41 22.95 26.60
CA ALA A 21 -5.75 22.86 26.03
C ALA A 21 -5.71 21.73 24.97
N ARG A 22 -6.60 20.73 25.10
CA ARG A 22 -6.75 19.67 24.10
C ARG A 22 -6.89 20.37 22.75
N ARG A 23 -5.82 20.38 21.95
CA ARG A 23 -5.89 20.87 20.58
C ARG A 23 -6.98 20.04 19.91
N LYS A 24 -8.03 20.71 19.42
CA LYS A 24 -9.04 20.03 18.61
C LYS A 24 -8.28 19.38 17.46
N THR A 25 -8.31 18.05 17.41
CA THR A 25 -7.71 17.27 16.33
C THR A 25 -8.21 17.85 15.02
N PRO A 26 -7.35 18.26 14.10
CA PRO A 26 -7.79 18.78 12.82
C PRO A 26 -8.63 17.71 12.14
N MET A 27 -9.87 18.03 11.79
CA MET A 27 -10.79 17.06 11.22
C MET A 27 -10.40 16.79 9.77
N ARG A 28 -10.19 15.53 9.44
CA ARG A 28 -9.94 15.07 8.06
C ARG A 28 -11.09 15.52 7.16
N PRO A 29 -10.86 15.87 5.87
CA PRO A 29 -11.92 16.22 4.93
C PRO A 29 -13.01 15.15 4.84
N SER A 30 -12.60 13.89 4.89
CA SER A 30 -13.46 12.70 4.89
C SER A 30 -14.23 12.47 6.20
N LYS A 31 -13.95 13.23 7.26
CA LYS A 31 -14.46 13.08 8.63
C LYS A 31 -14.09 11.75 9.31
N ARG A 32 -13.20 10.95 8.73
CA ARG A 32 -12.66 9.72 9.31
C ARG A 32 -11.80 10.01 10.54
N GLN A 33 -11.72 9.05 11.47
CA GLN A 33 -10.75 9.11 12.54
C GLN A 33 -9.32 8.97 11.99
N PRO A 34 -8.30 9.44 12.70
CA PRO A 34 -6.91 9.36 12.23
C PRO A 34 -6.44 7.94 11.90
N ASP A 35 -6.96 6.96 12.60
CA ASP A 35 -6.61 5.55 12.49
C ASP A 35 -7.67 4.70 11.74
N GLU A 36 -8.53 5.34 10.97
CA GLU A 36 -9.65 4.71 10.26
C GLU A 36 -9.36 4.57 8.76
N LEU A 37 -9.53 3.35 8.23
CA LEU A 37 -9.51 3.07 6.79
C LEU A 37 -10.76 3.64 6.10
N ARG A 38 -10.66 3.95 4.82
CA ARG A 38 -11.84 4.09 3.96
C ARG A 38 -12.61 2.77 3.95
N ARG A 39 -13.89 2.83 3.57
CA ARG A 39 -14.65 1.59 3.33
C ARG A 39 -13.95 0.76 2.24
N VAL A 40 -13.54 -0.45 2.59
CA VAL A 40 -12.89 -1.38 1.66
C VAL A 40 -13.89 -2.45 1.23
N SER A 41 -13.91 -2.77 -0.06
CA SER A 41 -14.63 -3.92 -0.60
C SER A 41 -13.79 -4.67 -1.60
N ILE A 42 -13.95 -5.99 -1.64
CA ILE A 42 -13.25 -6.91 -2.52
C ILE A 42 -14.30 -7.80 -3.18
N GLU A 43 -14.34 -7.78 -4.50
CA GLU A 43 -15.23 -8.60 -5.32
C GLU A 43 -14.37 -9.52 -6.18
N ARG A 44 -14.59 -10.85 -6.08
CA ARG A 44 -13.80 -11.88 -6.78
C ARG A 44 -14.48 -12.30 -8.07
N ALA A 45 -13.71 -12.97 -8.93
CA ALA A 45 -14.19 -13.58 -10.18
C ALA A 45 -14.91 -12.57 -11.09
N VAL A 46 -14.38 -11.37 -11.22
CA VAL A 46 -14.96 -10.27 -12.00
C VAL A 46 -14.53 -10.33 -13.48
N SER A 47 -13.56 -11.17 -13.85
CA SER A 47 -13.14 -11.46 -15.23
C SER A 47 -13.33 -12.94 -15.52
N MET A 48 -14.05 -13.25 -16.60
CA MET A 48 -14.31 -14.63 -17.01
C MET A 48 -13.11 -15.33 -17.66
N HIS A 49 -12.12 -14.58 -18.12
CA HIS A 49 -10.99 -15.13 -18.87
C HIS A 49 -9.73 -15.31 -18.04
N ALA A 50 -9.54 -14.51 -17.00
CA ALA A 50 -8.39 -14.63 -16.11
C ALA A 50 -8.57 -15.80 -15.13
N GLU A 51 -7.51 -16.52 -14.83
CA GLU A 51 -7.51 -17.62 -13.85
C GLU A 51 -7.83 -17.12 -12.43
N GLY A 52 -7.51 -15.86 -12.13
CA GLY A 52 -7.93 -15.16 -10.92
C GLY A 52 -8.23 -13.70 -11.18
N SER A 53 -9.25 -13.15 -10.53
CA SER A 53 -9.57 -11.73 -10.71
C SER A 53 -10.27 -11.13 -9.50
N CYS A 54 -10.03 -9.84 -9.29
CA CYS A 54 -10.54 -9.09 -8.15
C CYS A 54 -10.79 -7.63 -8.54
N LEU A 55 -11.94 -7.10 -8.18
CA LEU A 55 -12.20 -5.67 -8.14
C LEU A 55 -12.09 -5.22 -6.69
N ILE A 56 -11.04 -4.46 -6.37
CA ILE A 56 -10.84 -3.89 -5.05
C ILE A 56 -11.19 -2.42 -5.05
N LYS A 57 -11.83 -1.97 -3.95
CA LYS A 57 -12.19 -0.56 -3.75
C LYS A 57 -11.75 -0.10 -2.38
N PHE A 58 -11.02 1.00 -2.32
CA PHE A 58 -10.71 1.76 -1.12
C PHE A 58 -11.44 3.10 -1.22
N GLY A 59 -12.66 3.17 -0.67
CA GLY A 59 -13.54 4.29 -0.93
C GLY A 59 -13.75 4.51 -2.43
N ASN A 60 -13.32 5.66 -2.94
CA ASN A 60 -13.42 6.01 -4.35
C ASN A 60 -12.24 5.50 -5.21
N THR A 61 -11.20 4.92 -4.62
CA THR A 61 -10.14 4.27 -5.41
C THR A 61 -10.58 2.88 -5.80
N HIS A 62 -10.69 2.60 -7.11
CA HIS A 62 -11.11 1.33 -7.69
C HIS A 62 -10.02 0.77 -8.58
N VAL A 63 -9.62 -0.49 -8.33
CA VAL A 63 -8.60 -1.18 -9.12
C VAL A 63 -9.12 -2.55 -9.53
N LEU A 64 -9.07 -2.85 -10.81
CA LEU A 64 -9.25 -4.19 -11.36
C LEU A 64 -7.89 -4.89 -11.33
N CYS A 65 -7.83 -6.05 -10.67
CA CYS A 65 -6.65 -6.90 -10.64
C CYS A 65 -6.98 -8.23 -11.31
N THR A 66 -6.17 -8.65 -12.27
CA THR A 66 -6.27 -9.97 -12.90
C THR A 66 -4.96 -10.73 -12.75
N ALA A 67 -5.02 -12.05 -12.65
CA ALA A 67 -3.86 -12.92 -12.59
C ALA A 67 -4.00 -14.00 -13.66
N SER A 68 -3.04 -14.07 -14.58
CA SER A 68 -3.02 -14.96 -15.72
C SER A 68 -1.83 -15.90 -15.67
N LEU A 69 -2.08 -17.20 -15.85
CA LEU A 69 -1.04 -18.20 -15.97
C LEU A 69 -0.40 -18.16 -17.36
N GLU A 70 0.90 -18.04 -17.41
CA GLU A 70 1.70 -18.23 -18.60
C GLU A 70 2.55 -19.49 -18.48
N GLU A 71 2.39 -20.43 -19.39
CA GLU A 71 3.21 -21.64 -19.42
C GLU A 71 4.67 -21.38 -19.86
N ARG A 72 4.92 -20.20 -20.41
CA ARG A 72 6.25 -19.79 -20.85
C ARG A 72 6.89 -18.90 -19.79
N ILE A 73 8.02 -19.37 -19.25
CA ILE A 73 8.84 -18.58 -18.36
C ILE A 73 9.81 -17.69 -19.14
N PRO A 74 10.26 -16.58 -18.54
CA PRO A 74 11.32 -15.76 -19.11
C PRO A 74 12.57 -16.61 -19.45
N PRO A 75 13.23 -16.36 -20.58
CA PRO A 75 14.40 -17.16 -21.00
C PRO A 75 15.51 -17.27 -19.96
N TRP A 76 15.71 -16.21 -19.16
CA TRP A 76 16.71 -16.16 -18.10
C TRP A 76 16.39 -17.07 -16.90
N LEU A 77 15.15 -17.56 -16.75
CA LEU A 77 14.72 -18.50 -15.69
C LEU A 77 14.71 -19.95 -16.14
N LYS A 78 14.80 -20.21 -17.44
CA LYS A 78 14.71 -21.56 -18.00
C LYS A 78 15.78 -22.48 -17.43
N GLY A 79 15.38 -23.64 -16.93
CA GLY A 79 16.26 -24.63 -16.30
C GLY A 79 16.66 -24.31 -14.87
N GLN A 80 16.09 -23.29 -14.23
CA GLN A 80 16.36 -22.98 -12.82
C GLN A 80 15.40 -23.69 -11.84
N GLY A 81 14.41 -24.42 -12.34
CA GLY A 81 13.45 -25.17 -11.53
C GLY A 81 12.56 -24.29 -10.66
N ARG A 82 12.35 -23.04 -11.03
CA ARG A 82 11.51 -22.09 -10.32
C ARG A 82 10.66 -21.26 -11.25
N GLY A 83 9.50 -20.81 -10.76
CA GLY A 83 8.62 -19.93 -11.48
C GLY A 83 8.86 -18.45 -11.21
N TRP A 84 7.95 -17.63 -11.73
CA TRP A 84 8.00 -16.20 -11.57
C TRP A 84 6.61 -15.60 -11.41
N VAL A 85 6.52 -14.50 -10.66
CA VAL A 85 5.34 -13.63 -10.60
C VAL A 85 5.79 -12.24 -11.02
N THR A 86 5.17 -11.71 -12.04
CA THR A 86 5.38 -10.34 -12.51
C THR A 86 4.10 -9.55 -12.36
N ALA A 87 4.20 -8.22 -12.44
CA ALA A 87 3.03 -7.37 -12.39
C ALA A 87 3.15 -6.21 -13.38
N GLU A 88 2.02 -5.86 -13.96
CA GLU A 88 1.83 -4.63 -14.72
C GLU A 88 0.85 -3.72 -13.96
N TYR A 89 0.97 -2.43 -14.18
CA TYR A 89 0.12 -1.42 -13.57
C TYR A 89 -0.18 -0.33 -14.58
N GLY A 90 -1.41 0.09 -14.62
CA GLY A 90 -1.82 1.20 -15.46
C GLY A 90 -3.02 1.95 -14.90
N MET A 91 -3.22 3.16 -15.39
CA MET A 91 -4.40 3.97 -15.07
C MET A 91 -5.22 4.21 -16.32
N LEU A 92 -6.53 3.99 -16.24
CA LEU A 92 -7.42 4.38 -17.32
C LEU A 92 -7.37 5.88 -17.56
N PRO A 93 -7.55 6.37 -18.80
CA PRO A 93 -7.46 7.79 -19.12
C PRO A 93 -8.35 8.70 -18.27
N ARG A 94 -9.48 8.19 -17.80
CA ARG A 94 -10.42 8.93 -16.92
C ARG A 94 -10.44 8.41 -15.49
N ALA A 95 -9.39 7.73 -15.05
CA ALA A 95 -9.24 7.37 -13.66
C ALA A 95 -9.08 8.59 -12.75
N THR A 96 -8.62 9.72 -13.27
CA THR A 96 -8.43 11.00 -12.57
C THR A 96 -9.41 12.07 -13.04
N HIS A 97 -9.44 13.21 -12.35
CA HIS A 97 -10.30 14.37 -12.68
C HIS A 97 -10.12 14.85 -14.12
N GLU A 98 -8.87 14.90 -14.57
CA GLU A 98 -8.55 15.23 -15.96
C GLU A 98 -8.22 13.97 -16.76
N ARG A 99 -8.51 14.02 -18.08
CA ARG A 99 -8.18 12.91 -18.96
C ARG A 99 -6.67 12.87 -19.22
N THR A 100 -6.03 11.80 -18.80
CA THR A 100 -4.63 11.54 -19.12
C THR A 100 -4.50 10.80 -20.47
N ARG A 101 -3.35 10.94 -21.14
CA ARG A 101 -3.06 10.16 -22.34
C ARG A 101 -2.71 8.72 -21.95
N ARG A 102 -3.06 7.75 -22.80
CA ARG A 102 -2.58 6.38 -22.63
C ARG A 102 -1.07 6.33 -22.81
N GLU A 103 -0.37 5.62 -21.94
CA GLU A 103 1.10 5.50 -22.01
C GLU A 103 1.57 4.85 -23.30
N VAL A 104 0.81 3.87 -23.83
CA VAL A 104 1.08 3.27 -25.15
C VAL A 104 1.07 4.30 -26.27
N THR A 105 0.26 5.35 -26.18
CA THR A 105 0.22 6.44 -27.17
C THR A 105 1.42 7.38 -27.02
N VAL A 106 2.01 7.44 -25.82
CA VAL A 106 3.22 8.22 -25.54
C VAL A 106 4.48 7.43 -25.94
N GLY A 107 4.38 6.10 -26.08
CA GLY A 107 5.45 5.22 -26.54
C GLY A 107 6.29 4.57 -25.42
N HIS A 108 6.07 4.94 -24.18
CA HIS A 108 6.74 4.32 -23.02
C HIS A 108 5.93 4.48 -21.75
N ALA A 109 6.10 3.54 -20.81
CA ALA A 109 5.56 3.65 -19.47
C ALA A 109 6.32 4.75 -18.68
N SER A 110 5.59 5.51 -17.88
CA SER A 110 6.18 6.52 -17.00
C SER A 110 7.09 5.90 -15.93
N GLY A 111 8.02 6.67 -15.38
CA GLY A 111 8.86 6.20 -14.27
C GLY A 111 8.03 5.75 -13.06
N ARG A 112 6.93 6.47 -12.77
CA ARG A 112 5.97 6.10 -11.73
C ARG A 112 5.30 4.75 -12.02
N THR A 113 4.83 4.52 -13.22
CA THR A 113 4.23 3.25 -13.63
C THR A 113 5.21 2.09 -13.45
N GLN A 114 6.44 2.24 -13.94
CA GLN A 114 7.49 1.22 -13.81
C GLN A 114 7.86 0.95 -12.35
N GLU A 115 7.94 1.97 -11.51
CA GLU A 115 8.20 1.83 -10.09
C GLU A 115 7.09 1.02 -9.41
N ILE A 116 5.81 1.34 -9.67
CA ILE A 116 4.67 0.66 -9.07
C ILE A 116 4.57 -0.79 -9.55
N GLN A 117 4.79 -1.08 -10.83
CA GLN A 117 4.87 -2.45 -11.35
C GLN A 117 5.91 -3.29 -10.60
N ARG A 118 7.11 -2.73 -10.41
CA ARG A 118 8.18 -3.41 -9.68
C ARG A 118 7.84 -3.64 -8.21
N LEU A 119 7.18 -2.66 -7.57
CA LEU A 119 6.71 -2.75 -6.20
C LEU A 119 5.67 -3.86 -6.03
N ILE A 120 4.63 -3.91 -6.88
CA ILE A 120 3.59 -4.96 -6.84
C ILE A 120 4.24 -6.33 -7.04
N GLY A 121 5.04 -6.51 -8.10
CA GLY A 121 5.69 -7.78 -8.39
C GLY A 121 6.60 -8.25 -7.24
N ARG A 122 7.38 -7.35 -6.63
CA ARG A 122 8.23 -7.66 -5.46
C ARG A 122 7.38 -8.08 -4.27
N SER A 123 6.31 -7.36 -4.00
CA SER A 123 5.40 -7.63 -2.90
C SER A 123 4.79 -9.04 -3.01
N LEU A 124 4.29 -9.40 -4.18
CA LEU A 124 3.70 -10.72 -4.42
C LEU A 124 4.76 -11.83 -4.30
N ARG A 125 5.96 -11.64 -4.84
CA ARG A 125 7.05 -12.62 -4.74
C ARG A 125 7.52 -12.86 -3.31
N ALA A 126 7.36 -11.90 -2.42
CA ALA A 126 7.72 -12.06 -1.01
C ALA A 126 6.90 -13.13 -0.28
N VAL A 127 5.69 -13.43 -0.78
CA VAL A 127 4.77 -14.42 -0.18
C VAL A 127 4.54 -15.65 -1.05
N VAL A 128 5.27 -15.80 -2.16
CA VAL A 128 5.18 -16.96 -3.07
C VAL A 128 6.42 -17.83 -2.97
N ASP A 129 6.22 -19.14 -2.88
CA ASP A 129 7.27 -20.16 -3.02
C ASP A 129 7.55 -20.38 -4.52
N LEU A 130 8.48 -19.60 -5.07
CA LEU A 130 8.81 -19.67 -6.50
C LEU A 130 9.31 -21.05 -6.96
N PRO A 131 10.13 -21.79 -6.19
CA PRO A 131 10.45 -23.19 -6.50
C PRO A 131 9.20 -24.10 -6.57
N LYS A 132 8.26 -23.99 -5.65
CA LYS A 132 7.02 -24.77 -5.68
C LYS A 132 6.07 -24.39 -6.83
N LEU A 133 6.14 -23.16 -7.32
CA LEU A 133 5.40 -22.74 -8.50
C LEU A 133 5.88 -23.51 -9.75
N GLY A 134 7.14 -23.97 -9.75
CA GLY A 134 7.75 -24.64 -10.91
C GLY A 134 7.97 -23.68 -12.08
N GLU A 135 8.45 -24.17 -13.19
CA GLU A 135 8.77 -23.34 -14.37
C GLU A 135 7.50 -22.79 -15.08
N LYS A 136 6.79 -21.92 -14.37
CA LYS A 136 5.59 -21.19 -14.84
C LYS A 136 5.71 -19.72 -14.47
N GLN A 137 5.03 -18.87 -15.21
CA GLN A 137 4.90 -17.45 -14.87
C GLN A 137 3.44 -17.13 -14.58
N ILE A 138 3.21 -16.30 -13.57
CA ILE A 138 1.93 -15.64 -13.36
C ILE A 138 2.14 -14.15 -13.60
N SER A 139 1.39 -13.62 -14.56
CA SER A 139 1.33 -12.18 -14.85
C SER A 139 0.11 -11.59 -14.17
N VAL A 140 0.34 -10.55 -13.37
CA VAL A 140 -0.73 -9.86 -12.64
C VAL A 140 -0.88 -8.45 -13.20
N ASP A 141 -2.07 -8.13 -13.70
CA ASP A 141 -2.39 -6.82 -14.24
C ASP A 141 -3.23 -6.05 -13.23
N CYS A 142 -2.87 -4.79 -12.99
CA CYS A 142 -3.57 -3.89 -12.08
C CYS A 142 -3.99 -2.63 -12.82
N ASP A 143 -5.26 -2.55 -13.20
CA ASP A 143 -5.84 -1.43 -13.92
C ASP A 143 -6.63 -0.53 -12.97
N VAL A 144 -6.15 0.69 -12.77
CA VAL A 144 -6.86 1.69 -11.96
C VAL A 144 -8.01 2.26 -12.78
N ILE A 145 -9.23 1.95 -12.35
CA ILE A 145 -10.47 2.42 -12.97
C ILE A 145 -10.78 3.84 -12.48
N GLN A 146 -10.58 4.08 -11.19
CA GLN A 146 -10.80 5.36 -10.52
C GLN A 146 -9.76 5.56 -9.44
N ALA A 147 -9.17 6.75 -9.37
CA ALA A 147 -8.10 7.10 -8.44
C ALA A 147 -8.55 8.21 -7.48
N ASP A 148 -8.40 7.94 -6.18
CA ASP A 148 -8.63 8.87 -5.08
C ASP A 148 -7.63 8.60 -3.94
N GLY A 149 -6.33 8.66 -4.26
CA GLY A 149 -5.24 8.29 -3.34
C GLY A 149 -5.08 6.78 -3.15
N GLY A 150 -3.88 6.32 -2.80
CA GLY A 150 -3.59 4.93 -2.43
C GLY A 150 -3.75 3.90 -3.56
N THR A 151 -3.58 4.26 -4.83
CA THR A 151 -3.78 3.32 -5.95
C THR A 151 -2.80 2.16 -5.92
N ARG A 152 -1.51 2.40 -5.57
CA ARG A 152 -0.48 1.35 -5.47
C ARG A 152 -0.77 0.37 -4.34
N THR A 153 -1.27 0.85 -3.21
CA THR A 153 -1.57 0.02 -2.04
C THR A 153 -2.83 -0.82 -2.25
N ALA A 154 -3.86 -0.26 -2.89
CA ALA A 154 -5.03 -1.00 -3.32
C ALA A 154 -4.66 -2.08 -4.35
N SER A 155 -3.77 -1.75 -5.33
CA SER A 155 -3.28 -2.71 -6.32
C SER A 155 -2.58 -3.91 -5.66
N ILE A 156 -1.65 -3.69 -4.72
CA ILE A 156 -0.97 -4.79 -4.02
C ILE A 156 -1.96 -5.68 -3.28
N THR A 157 -2.90 -5.07 -2.56
CA THR A 157 -3.88 -5.78 -1.74
C THR A 157 -4.86 -6.59 -2.60
N GLY A 158 -5.33 -6.04 -3.73
CA GLY A 158 -6.19 -6.73 -4.68
C GLY A 158 -5.46 -7.79 -5.52
N ALA A 159 -4.23 -7.48 -5.94
CA ALA A 159 -3.37 -8.41 -6.69
C ALA A 159 -3.12 -9.71 -5.93
N TRP A 160 -2.98 -9.66 -4.60
CA TRP A 160 -2.87 -10.87 -3.79
C TRP A 160 -4.12 -11.75 -3.91
N VAL A 161 -5.32 -11.17 -3.91
CA VAL A 161 -6.57 -11.92 -4.04
C VAL A 161 -6.68 -12.57 -5.43
N ALA A 162 -6.36 -11.83 -6.49
CA ALA A 162 -6.32 -12.37 -7.84
C ALA A 162 -5.29 -13.52 -7.97
N LEU A 163 -4.10 -13.34 -7.42
CA LEU A 163 -3.06 -14.37 -7.38
C LEU A 163 -3.49 -15.61 -6.60
N HIS A 164 -4.14 -15.44 -5.44
CA HIS A 164 -4.70 -16.54 -4.66
C HIS A 164 -5.67 -17.37 -5.51
N ASP A 165 -6.60 -16.73 -6.20
CA ASP A 165 -7.60 -17.41 -7.02
C ASP A 165 -6.98 -18.12 -8.22
N CYS A 166 -5.98 -17.50 -8.86
CA CYS A 166 -5.21 -18.13 -9.94
C CYS A 166 -4.49 -19.39 -9.42
N LEU A 167 -3.84 -19.34 -8.28
CA LEU A 167 -3.19 -20.51 -7.69
C LEU A 167 -4.19 -21.61 -7.30
N LYS A 168 -5.37 -21.26 -6.79
CA LYS A 168 -6.46 -22.22 -6.53
C LYS A 168 -6.97 -22.86 -7.81
N TRP A 169 -7.12 -22.09 -8.87
CA TRP A 169 -7.47 -22.60 -10.21
C TRP A 169 -6.38 -23.58 -10.73
N MET A 170 -5.10 -23.27 -10.55
CA MET A 170 -3.99 -24.15 -10.90
C MET A 170 -3.98 -25.44 -10.06
N GLN A 171 -4.22 -25.34 -8.74
CA GLN A 171 -4.32 -26.50 -7.83
C GLN A 171 -5.46 -27.44 -8.25
N SER A 172 -6.62 -26.92 -8.61
CA SER A 172 -7.76 -27.73 -9.05
C SER A 172 -7.50 -28.53 -10.36
N ARG A 173 -6.38 -28.25 -11.02
CA ARG A 173 -5.93 -28.88 -12.27
C ARG A 173 -4.60 -29.65 -12.11
N ASP A 174 -4.18 -29.87 -10.86
CA ASP A 174 -2.92 -30.54 -10.52
C ASP A 174 -1.66 -29.90 -11.14
N MET A 175 -1.75 -28.60 -11.52
CA MET A 175 -0.63 -27.87 -12.11
C MET A 175 0.41 -27.43 -11.08
N VAL A 176 -0.01 -27.23 -9.83
CA VAL A 176 0.84 -26.90 -8.68
C VAL A 176 0.33 -27.60 -7.42
N LYS A 177 1.23 -27.86 -6.48
CA LYS A 177 0.90 -28.43 -5.17
C LYS A 177 0.51 -27.34 -4.18
N ASP A 178 0.00 -27.75 -3.04
CA ASP A 178 -0.27 -26.85 -1.91
C ASP A 178 1.00 -26.14 -1.41
N GLY A 179 0.81 -24.97 -0.81
CA GLY A 179 1.87 -24.20 -0.16
C GLY A 179 2.75 -23.38 -1.12
N VAL A 180 2.28 -23.11 -2.34
CA VAL A 180 2.91 -22.10 -3.24
C VAL A 180 2.72 -20.71 -2.67
N LEU A 181 1.51 -20.36 -2.22
CA LEU A 181 1.25 -19.12 -1.51
C LEU A 181 1.50 -19.35 -0.01
N ARG A 182 2.49 -18.62 0.55
CA ARG A 182 2.98 -18.84 1.92
C ARG A 182 2.27 -17.97 2.95
N ASP A 183 1.85 -16.76 2.56
CA ASP A 183 1.27 -15.77 3.47
C ASP A 183 0.35 -14.81 2.71
N HIS A 184 -0.39 -14.01 3.45
CA HIS A 184 -1.09 -12.85 2.92
C HIS A 184 -0.12 -11.70 2.74
N ILE A 185 -0.48 -10.72 1.90
CA ILE A 185 0.22 -9.45 1.80
C ILE A 185 -0.80 -8.34 1.55
N ALA A 186 -0.64 -7.25 2.25
CA ALA A 186 -1.44 -6.06 2.02
C ALA A 186 -0.57 -4.80 2.16
N ALA A 187 -1.09 -3.70 1.65
CA ALA A 187 -0.41 -2.42 1.68
C ALA A 187 -1.39 -1.30 2.03
N VAL A 188 -0.87 -0.27 2.68
CA VAL A 188 -1.63 0.93 3.03
C VAL A 188 -0.75 2.16 2.94
N SER A 189 -1.35 3.31 2.60
CA SER A 189 -0.71 4.61 2.72
C SER A 189 -0.95 5.16 4.13
N CYS A 190 0.03 5.86 4.66
CA CYS A 190 -0.09 6.68 5.87
C CYS A 190 0.59 8.01 5.59
N GLY A 191 0.22 9.06 6.32
CA GLY A 191 0.90 10.34 6.15
C GLY A 191 0.72 11.25 7.34
N ILE A 192 1.42 12.38 7.29
CA ILE A 192 1.25 13.46 8.26
C ILE A 192 0.40 14.52 7.58
N TYR A 193 -0.85 14.64 7.99
CA TYR A 193 -1.80 15.62 7.48
C TYR A 193 -2.07 16.68 8.55
N ARG A 194 -1.69 17.93 8.24
CA ARG A 194 -1.81 19.06 9.17
C ARG A 194 -1.21 18.76 10.55
N GLY A 195 -0.02 18.17 10.54
CA GLY A 195 0.73 17.82 11.74
C GLY A 195 0.22 16.59 12.51
N GLN A 196 -0.75 15.84 11.96
CA GLN A 196 -1.29 14.64 12.57
C GLN A 196 -1.00 13.41 11.70
N PRO A 197 -0.42 12.33 12.26
CA PRO A 197 -0.33 11.04 11.58
C PRO A 197 -1.73 10.47 11.30
N VAL A 198 -1.96 10.04 10.06
CA VAL A 198 -3.24 9.49 9.61
C VAL A 198 -3.04 8.26 8.74
N LEU A 199 -3.99 7.34 8.85
CA LEU A 199 -4.06 6.09 8.08
C LEU A 199 -4.86 6.28 6.81
N ASP A 200 -4.41 5.66 5.70
CA ASP A 200 -5.14 5.56 4.44
C ASP A 200 -5.54 6.92 3.86
N LEU A 201 -4.54 7.61 3.31
CA LEU A 201 -4.72 8.91 2.67
C LEU A 201 -5.65 8.80 1.45
N ASP A 202 -6.67 9.66 1.38
CA ASP A 202 -7.38 9.97 0.15
C ASP A 202 -6.67 11.09 -0.62
N TYR A 203 -7.12 11.40 -1.84
CA TYR A 203 -6.44 12.39 -2.69
C TYR A 203 -6.38 13.80 -2.07
N PRO A 204 -7.45 14.34 -1.45
CA PRO A 204 -7.39 15.63 -0.76
C PRO A 204 -6.37 15.68 0.38
N GLU A 205 -6.19 14.57 1.10
CA GLU A 205 -5.21 14.46 2.18
C GLU A 205 -3.79 14.29 1.65
N ASP A 206 -3.61 13.42 0.65
CA ASP A 206 -2.33 13.12 0.00
C ASP A 206 -1.71 14.38 -0.62
N SER A 207 -2.54 15.19 -1.30
CA SER A 207 -2.10 16.40 -1.97
C SER A 207 -1.67 17.55 -1.03
N GLU A 208 -2.09 17.52 0.24
CA GLU A 208 -1.77 18.51 1.27
C GLU A 208 -0.93 17.92 2.41
N ALA A 209 -0.49 16.67 2.31
CA ALA A 209 0.28 16.01 3.37
C ALA A 209 1.67 16.64 3.54
N ASP A 210 2.11 16.81 4.78
CA ASP A 210 3.48 17.21 5.10
C ASP A 210 4.49 16.10 4.79
N ALA A 211 4.03 14.84 4.91
CA ALA A 211 4.76 13.63 4.54
C ALA A 211 3.75 12.52 4.16
N ASP A 212 4.11 11.72 3.16
CA ASP A 212 3.40 10.51 2.78
C ASP A 212 4.31 9.28 2.88
N ALA A 213 3.73 8.14 3.21
CA ALA A 213 4.44 6.88 3.26
C ALA A 213 3.54 5.72 2.86
N ASN A 214 4.13 4.74 2.18
CA ASN A 214 3.47 3.50 1.79
C ASN A 214 4.16 2.32 2.51
N PHE A 215 3.36 1.47 3.11
CA PHE A 215 3.83 0.31 3.86
C PHE A 215 3.27 -0.96 3.24
N VAL A 216 4.13 -1.95 3.05
CA VAL A 216 3.76 -3.29 2.57
C VAL A 216 4.21 -4.30 3.60
N MET A 217 3.27 -5.10 4.12
CA MET A 217 3.57 -6.11 5.14
C MET A 217 2.85 -7.43 4.85
N THR A 218 3.44 -8.49 5.35
CA THR A 218 2.87 -9.85 5.29
C THR A 218 1.88 -10.09 6.43
N GLY A 219 1.08 -11.16 6.31
CA GLY A 219 0.12 -11.59 7.33
C GLY A 219 0.77 -11.99 8.66
N THR A 220 2.03 -12.40 8.64
CA THR A 220 2.84 -12.69 9.83
C THR A 220 3.52 -11.44 10.40
N GLY A 221 3.30 -10.26 9.80
CA GLY A 221 3.83 -8.99 10.28
C GLY A 221 5.22 -8.63 9.75
N GLY A 222 5.75 -9.40 8.80
CA GLY A 222 7.01 -9.10 8.13
C GLY A 222 6.88 -7.85 7.25
N ILE A 223 7.89 -6.98 7.30
CA ILE A 223 7.95 -5.77 6.48
C ILE A 223 8.58 -6.15 5.13
N VAL A 224 7.86 -5.87 4.03
CA VAL A 224 8.37 -6.13 2.67
C VAL A 224 8.93 -4.86 2.05
N GLU A 225 8.24 -3.74 2.25
CA GLU A 225 8.72 -2.45 1.75
C GLU A 225 8.14 -1.30 2.57
N VAL A 226 8.94 -0.25 2.72
CA VAL A 226 8.53 1.04 3.27
C VAL A 226 9.07 2.12 2.35
N GLN A 227 8.18 2.95 1.83
CA GLN A 227 8.52 4.13 1.05
C GLN A 227 7.96 5.34 1.80
N GLY A 228 8.76 6.35 2.04
CA GLY A 228 8.31 7.56 2.72
C GLY A 228 9.00 8.79 2.17
N THR A 229 8.24 9.84 1.97
CA THR A 229 8.70 11.13 1.45
C THR A 229 8.23 12.24 2.39
N ALA A 230 9.13 13.14 2.69
CA ALA A 230 8.80 14.40 3.36
C ALA A 230 8.69 15.50 2.29
N GLU A 231 7.52 16.10 2.13
CA GLU A 231 7.27 17.09 1.09
C GLU A 231 7.86 18.47 1.43
N THR A 232 7.84 18.84 2.69
CA THR A 232 8.25 20.18 3.11
C THR A 232 9.40 20.17 4.12
N LYS A 233 9.32 19.37 5.17
CA LYS A 233 10.30 19.29 6.26
C LYS A 233 10.49 17.84 6.67
N PRO A 234 11.73 17.43 7.03
CA PRO A 234 11.95 16.12 7.61
C PRO A 234 11.00 15.87 8.80
N PHE A 235 10.43 14.68 8.87
CA PHE A 235 9.64 14.24 10.01
C PHE A 235 10.49 13.45 11.01
N SER A 236 10.09 13.43 12.27
CA SER A 236 10.84 12.80 13.34
C SER A 236 10.70 11.27 13.35
N GLN A 237 11.58 10.61 14.09
CA GLN A 237 11.49 9.17 14.33
C GLN A 237 10.18 8.80 15.04
N GLU A 238 9.72 9.61 15.98
CA GLU A 238 8.46 9.38 16.71
C GLU A 238 7.26 9.43 15.75
N SER A 239 7.31 10.35 14.78
CA SER A 239 6.29 10.41 13.71
C SER A 239 6.31 9.16 12.85
N PHE A 240 7.51 8.68 12.48
CA PHE A 240 7.66 7.44 11.71
C PHE A 240 7.14 6.23 12.47
N ASP A 241 7.44 6.12 13.75
CA ASP A 241 6.97 5.03 14.60
C ASP A 241 5.44 5.02 14.72
N GLU A 242 4.82 6.20 14.77
CA GLU A 242 3.36 6.31 14.76
C GLU A 242 2.75 5.94 13.40
N LEU A 243 3.35 6.37 12.27
CA LEU A 243 2.93 5.92 10.93
C LEU A 243 3.03 4.41 10.80
N MET A 244 4.10 3.80 11.31
CA MET A 244 4.29 2.35 11.32
C MET A 244 3.22 1.65 12.16
N ARG A 245 2.85 2.20 13.31
CA ARG A 245 1.77 1.68 14.17
C ARG A 245 0.42 1.71 13.45
N LEU A 246 0.10 2.82 12.80
CA LEU A 246 -1.11 2.97 11.99
C LEU A 246 -1.13 2.00 10.81
N ALA A 247 -0.01 1.87 10.11
CA ALA A 247 0.13 0.95 8.99
C ALA A 247 -0.12 -0.51 9.41
N ARG A 248 0.46 -0.96 10.54
CA ARG A 248 0.21 -2.30 11.08
C ARG A 248 -1.28 -2.53 11.37
N LYS A 249 -1.96 -1.55 11.96
CA LYS A 249 -3.40 -1.63 12.21
C LYS A 249 -4.16 -1.81 10.89
N GLY A 250 -3.96 -0.90 9.93
CA GLY A 250 -4.67 -0.93 8.65
C GLY A 250 -4.40 -2.20 7.85
N ILE A 251 -3.14 -2.66 7.80
CA ILE A 251 -2.77 -3.89 7.10
C ILE A 251 -3.42 -5.12 7.74
N ASN A 252 -3.49 -5.19 9.08
CA ASN A 252 -4.18 -6.29 9.75
C ASN A 252 -5.69 -6.32 9.44
N GLU A 253 -6.34 -5.17 9.34
CA GLU A 253 -7.74 -5.08 8.92
C GLU A 253 -7.92 -5.54 7.47
N LEU A 254 -7.03 -5.13 6.55
CA LEU A 254 -7.05 -5.55 5.15
C LEU A 254 -6.82 -7.05 4.99
N ILE A 255 -5.87 -7.63 5.74
CA ILE A 255 -5.61 -9.08 5.74
C ILE A 255 -6.79 -9.85 6.30
N SER A 256 -7.45 -9.32 7.34
CA SER A 256 -8.67 -9.94 7.86
C SER A 256 -9.78 -9.95 6.81
N LEU A 257 -9.91 -8.88 6.03
CA LEU A 257 -10.86 -8.81 4.92
C LEU A 257 -10.49 -9.77 3.79
N GLN A 258 -9.20 -9.89 3.43
CA GLN A 258 -8.73 -10.88 2.46
C GLN A 258 -9.11 -12.30 2.90
N LYS A 259 -8.84 -12.66 4.16
CA LYS A 259 -9.19 -13.98 4.72
C LYS A 259 -10.67 -14.28 4.60
N LEU A 260 -11.53 -13.32 4.96
CA LEU A 260 -12.99 -13.47 4.84
C LEU A 260 -13.44 -13.61 3.38
N THR A 261 -12.75 -12.93 2.47
CA THR A 261 -13.10 -12.91 1.04
C THR A 261 -12.73 -14.23 0.36
N VAL A 262 -11.63 -14.88 0.75
CA VAL A 262 -11.14 -16.10 0.10
C VAL A 262 -11.54 -17.40 0.81
N ALA A 263 -12.16 -17.31 1.98
CA ALA A 263 -12.76 -18.44 2.70
C ALA A 263 -14.00 -18.96 1.95
#